data_5e88ed11ee8593250e9641a4800639c6
#
_entry.id   5e88ed11ee8593250e9641a4800639c6
#
_cell.length_a   1.000
_cell.length_b   1.000
_cell.length_c   1.000
_cell.angle_alpha   90.00
_cell.angle_beta   90.00
_cell.angle_gamma   90.00
#
_symmetry.space_group_name_H-M   'P 1'
#
loop_
_entity.id
_entity.type
_entity.pdbx_description
1 polymer ?
#
loop_
_entity_poly.entity_id
_entity_poly.type
_entity_poly.pdbx_seq_one_letter_code
_entity_poly.pdbx_strand_id
1 'polypeptide(L)'
;MRKNSNNETELPLTISSKDGLVDQVTFFNKKVSSKDMSGYYLLKNGEFAYNKSYSNGYDFGSIKRLERYEMGALSTLYICFSLKKHCSDYIKHYFDSLKWYRQIYVISAEGARNHGLLNVPTDDFFATTHFLSSDINEQQKIADFLSLVDQCIEKQRQLVEALKKYKRGLLSAIFDRKIRFKDDNGNNFPDWELKTVADVLNYEQPQKYIVFSENYNDEYKTPVLTANKAFILGYTNEETGVYSKGETIIYDDFTMDFKFVDFSFKVKSSTIKMLTCKNFNDLYFMYNLLLSLNLMPQSHQRSYISILEPTKIFVPCYDEQLIISKVLRKVDSYVDQHNKYLDTLEKCKKGLLQQMFI
;
A
#
# COMPACT_ATOMS: atom_id res chain seq x y z
N MET A 1 22.20 -15.21 -23.85
CA MET A 1 20.99 -15.83 -23.20
C MET A 1 20.27 -16.72 -24.18
N ARG A 2 19.64 -17.80 -23.65
CA ARG A 2 18.84 -18.76 -24.45
C ARG A 2 17.48 -18.17 -24.80
N LYS A 3 16.92 -18.61 -25.91
CA LYS A 3 15.57 -18.31 -26.35
C LYS A 3 14.60 -19.41 -25.92
N ASN A 4 13.33 -19.11 -25.83
CA ASN A 4 12.24 -20.08 -25.59
C ASN A 4 11.83 -20.79 -26.90
N SER A 5 12.82 -21.09 -27.74
CA SER A 5 12.61 -21.51 -29.12
C SER A 5 11.76 -22.78 -29.26
N ASN A 6 11.79 -23.65 -28.27
CA ASN A 6 11.02 -24.90 -28.22
C ASN A 6 9.73 -24.78 -27.40
N ASN A 7 9.32 -23.53 -27.03
CA ASN A 7 8.19 -23.26 -26.12
C ASN A 7 8.30 -24.05 -24.80
N GLU A 8 9.52 -24.06 -24.21
CA GLU A 8 9.80 -24.78 -22.96
C GLU A 8 8.94 -24.23 -21.79
N THR A 9 8.43 -23.01 -21.90
CA THR A 9 7.50 -22.41 -20.94
C THR A 9 6.44 -21.55 -21.62
N GLU A 10 5.23 -21.60 -21.09
CA GLU A 10 4.11 -20.73 -21.47
C GLU A 10 3.89 -19.59 -20.46
N LEU A 11 4.73 -19.48 -19.42
CA LEU A 11 4.64 -18.47 -18.40
C LEU A 11 5.30 -17.16 -18.86
N PRO A 12 4.53 -16.11 -19.22
CA PRO A 12 5.08 -14.81 -19.52
C PRO A 12 5.48 -14.07 -18.25
N LEU A 13 6.72 -13.62 -18.17
CA LEU A 13 7.21 -12.83 -17.05
C LEU A 13 7.23 -11.34 -17.36
N THR A 14 7.14 -10.53 -16.30
CA THR A 14 7.46 -9.11 -16.30
C THR A 14 8.26 -8.77 -15.05
N ILE A 15 8.95 -7.61 -15.06
CA ILE A 15 9.67 -7.11 -13.89
C ILE A 15 8.86 -6.01 -13.23
N SER A 16 8.40 -6.27 -12.01
CA SER A 16 8.03 -5.26 -11.04
C SER A 16 9.27 -4.83 -10.25
N SER A 17 9.58 -3.54 -10.20
CA SER A 17 10.74 -3.05 -9.43
C SER A 17 10.61 -3.37 -7.95
N LYS A 18 9.37 -3.48 -7.44
CA LYS A 18 9.04 -3.80 -6.05
C LYS A 18 8.93 -5.31 -5.80
N ASP A 19 8.23 -6.02 -6.67
CA ASP A 19 7.83 -7.43 -6.43
C ASP A 19 8.75 -8.45 -7.12
N GLY A 20 9.72 -7.98 -7.94
CA GLY A 20 10.65 -8.83 -8.66
C GLY A 20 10.10 -9.33 -10.00
N LEU A 21 10.55 -10.49 -10.44
CA LEU A 21 10.05 -11.17 -11.63
C LEU A 21 8.76 -11.91 -11.29
N VAL A 22 7.68 -11.48 -11.91
CA VAL A 22 6.30 -11.95 -11.63
C VAL A 22 5.61 -12.40 -12.91
N ASP A 23 4.57 -13.22 -12.76
CA ASP A 23 3.67 -13.58 -13.86
C ASP A 23 3.00 -12.32 -14.40
N GLN A 24 3.21 -12.08 -15.70
CA GLN A 24 2.71 -10.88 -16.38
C GLN A 24 1.18 -10.84 -16.43
N VAL A 25 0.52 -11.98 -16.58
CA VAL A 25 -0.94 -12.05 -16.68
C VAL A 25 -1.58 -11.67 -15.35
N THR A 26 -1.09 -12.25 -14.26
CA THR A 26 -1.55 -11.94 -12.91
C THR A 26 -1.26 -10.48 -12.54
N PHE A 27 -0.08 -9.96 -12.90
CA PHE A 27 0.33 -8.61 -12.55
C PHE A 27 -0.50 -7.52 -13.23
N PHE A 28 -0.80 -7.68 -14.54
CA PHE A 28 -1.58 -6.70 -15.30
C PHE A 28 -3.08 -7.02 -15.37
N ASN A 29 -3.52 -8.13 -14.78
CA ASN A 29 -4.87 -8.68 -14.91
C ASN A 29 -5.34 -8.80 -16.38
N LYS A 30 -4.40 -9.01 -17.30
CA LYS A 30 -4.62 -9.21 -18.73
C LYS A 30 -3.40 -9.81 -19.40
N LYS A 31 -3.59 -10.54 -20.49
CA LYS A 31 -2.48 -11.04 -21.33
C LYS A 31 -1.93 -9.90 -22.19
N VAL A 32 -0.67 -9.52 -21.97
CA VAL A 32 0.07 -8.48 -22.72
C VAL A 32 1.12 -9.11 -23.64
N SER A 33 1.60 -10.32 -23.29
CA SER A 33 2.59 -11.05 -24.09
C SER A 33 2.04 -11.48 -25.45
N SER A 34 2.94 -11.67 -26.42
CA SER A 34 2.60 -12.31 -27.69
C SER A 34 2.00 -13.72 -27.46
N LYS A 35 1.17 -14.18 -28.40
CA LYS A 35 0.71 -15.58 -28.42
C LYS A 35 1.89 -16.53 -28.63
N ASP A 36 2.80 -16.16 -29.54
CA ASP A 36 4.05 -16.85 -29.75
C ASP A 36 5.16 -16.18 -28.94
N MET A 37 5.75 -16.94 -28.00
CA MET A 37 6.85 -16.50 -27.16
C MET A 37 8.17 -17.21 -27.50
N SER A 38 8.27 -17.89 -28.64
CA SER A 38 9.50 -18.57 -29.07
C SER A 38 10.68 -17.61 -29.24
N GLY A 39 10.40 -16.35 -29.61
CA GLY A 39 11.39 -15.29 -29.70
C GLY A 39 11.80 -14.66 -28.37
N TYR A 40 11.11 -14.93 -27.28
CA TYR A 40 11.40 -14.39 -25.93
C TYR A 40 12.65 -15.05 -25.35
N TYR A 41 13.25 -14.43 -24.35
CA TYR A 41 14.30 -15.06 -23.54
C TYR A 41 13.69 -16.09 -22.59
N LEU A 42 14.28 -17.29 -22.54
CA LEU A 42 13.98 -18.29 -21.52
C LEU A 42 14.86 -18.00 -20.30
N LEU A 43 14.25 -17.56 -19.22
CA LEU A 43 14.91 -17.28 -17.96
C LEU A 43 14.66 -18.45 -16.99
N LYS A 44 15.70 -18.93 -16.31
CA LYS A 44 15.63 -19.96 -15.27
C LYS A 44 15.78 -19.37 -13.89
N ASN A 45 15.29 -20.08 -12.87
CA ASN A 45 15.49 -19.70 -11.46
C ASN A 45 16.96 -19.37 -11.18
N GLY A 46 17.20 -18.30 -10.42
CA GLY A 46 18.53 -17.79 -10.11
C GLY A 46 19.15 -16.86 -11.15
N GLU A 47 18.58 -16.75 -12.35
CA GLU A 47 19.05 -15.82 -13.39
C GLU A 47 18.42 -14.43 -13.22
N PHE A 48 19.10 -13.42 -13.74
CA PHE A 48 18.78 -12.02 -13.57
C PHE A 48 18.24 -11.40 -14.86
N ALA A 49 17.41 -10.36 -14.66
CA ALA A 49 16.97 -9.53 -15.77
C ALA A 49 16.93 -8.05 -15.36
N TYR A 50 17.36 -7.18 -16.27
CA TYR A 50 17.33 -5.73 -16.12
C TYR A 50 16.15 -5.13 -16.89
N ASN A 51 15.28 -4.43 -16.18
CA ASN A 51 14.25 -3.56 -16.75
C ASN A 51 14.80 -2.14 -16.88
N LYS A 52 14.91 -1.66 -18.09
CA LYS A 52 15.43 -0.32 -18.43
C LYS A 52 14.39 0.80 -18.25
N SER A 53 13.18 0.48 -17.78
CA SER A 53 12.12 1.46 -17.61
C SER A 53 12.21 2.16 -16.25
N TYR A 54 12.05 3.48 -16.28
CA TYR A 54 11.85 4.26 -15.06
C TYR A 54 10.64 3.77 -14.28
N SER A 55 10.77 3.75 -12.97
CA SER A 55 9.64 3.61 -12.06
C SER A 55 9.95 4.37 -10.75
N ASN A 56 8.91 4.71 -9.98
CA ASN A 56 9.07 5.49 -8.76
C ASN A 56 10.08 4.82 -7.80
N GLY A 57 11.15 5.55 -7.46
CA GLY A 57 12.26 5.06 -6.65
C GLY A 57 13.31 4.23 -7.41
N TYR A 58 13.20 4.12 -8.75
CA TYR A 58 14.11 3.36 -9.62
C TYR A 58 14.41 4.15 -10.90
N ASP A 59 15.17 5.24 -10.75
CA ASP A 59 15.41 6.22 -11.82
C ASP A 59 16.13 5.61 -13.04
N PHE A 60 16.99 4.63 -12.84
CA PHE A 60 17.71 3.91 -13.89
C PHE A 60 17.21 2.47 -14.06
N GLY A 61 15.93 2.22 -13.74
CA GLY A 61 15.34 0.91 -13.84
C GLY A 61 15.70 -0.05 -12.70
N SER A 62 15.43 -1.32 -12.87
CA SER A 62 15.68 -2.31 -11.81
C SER A 62 16.21 -3.63 -12.36
N ILE A 63 17.16 -4.24 -11.65
CA ILE A 63 17.65 -5.59 -11.91
C ILE A 63 17.04 -6.52 -10.86
N LYS A 64 16.41 -7.60 -11.33
CA LYS A 64 15.77 -8.59 -10.46
C LYS A 64 16.16 -10.01 -10.85
N ARG A 65 16.22 -10.88 -9.85
CA ARG A 65 16.49 -12.31 -10.01
C ARG A 65 15.19 -13.08 -10.08
N LEU A 66 15.11 -14.11 -10.92
CA LEU A 66 13.97 -15.02 -10.94
C LEU A 66 14.05 -15.96 -9.73
N GLU A 67 13.08 -15.85 -8.82
CA GLU A 67 13.03 -16.61 -7.57
C GLU A 67 11.72 -17.40 -7.41
N ARG A 68 10.61 -16.90 -7.96
CA ARG A 68 9.26 -17.43 -7.70
C ARG A 68 8.88 -18.62 -8.58
N TYR A 69 9.54 -18.76 -9.72
CA TYR A 69 9.22 -19.78 -10.73
C TYR A 69 10.48 -20.52 -11.12
N GLU A 70 10.33 -21.77 -11.56
CA GLU A 70 11.44 -22.56 -12.06
C GLU A 70 12.00 -21.96 -13.35
N MET A 71 11.10 -21.52 -14.25
CA MET A 71 11.45 -20.83 -15.50
C MET A 71 10.30 -19.96 -15.99
N GLY A 72 10.60 -19.04 -16.92
CA GLY A 72 9.59 -18.22 -17.59
C GLY A 72 10.12 -17.52 -18.82
N ALA A 73 9.22 -17.06 -19.69
CA ALA A 73 9.53 -16.36 -20.92
C ALA A 73 9.49 -14.84 -20.68
N LEU A 74 10.59 -14.16 -20.99
CA LEU A 74 10.74 -12.70 -20.79
C LEU A 74 11.03 -12.00 -22.12
N SER A 75 10.35 -10.86 -22.35
CA SER A 75 10.51 -10.08 -23.59
C SER A 75 11.98 -9.67 -23.84
N THR A 76 12.35 -9.55 -25.11
CA THR A 76 13.68 -9.07 -25.52
C THR A 76 13.95 -7.59 -25.24
N LEU A 77 12.97 -6.87 -24.72
CA LEU A 77 13.16 -5.50 -24.21
C LEU A 77 14.04 -5.44 -22.96
N TYR A 78 14.11 -6.54 -22.22
CA TYR A 78 14.94 -6.69 -21.02
C TYR A 78 16.32 -7.21 -21.36
N ILE A 79 17.33 -6.88 -20.55
CA ILE A 79 18.65 -7.51 -20.62
C ILE A 79 18.69 -8.64 -19.60
N CYS A 80 18.82 -9.87 -20.08
CA CYS A 80 18.87 -11.08 -19.25
C CYS A 80 20.30 -11.60 -19.12
N PHE A 81 20.66 -12.11 -17.94
CA PHE A 81 21.99 -12.65 -17.71
C PHE A 81 22.04 -13.64 -16.55
N SER A 82 23.10 -14.46 -16.53
CA SER A 82 23.46 -15.35 -15.43
C SER A 82 24.82 -14.97 -14.86
N LEU A 83 25.04 -15.27 -13.59
CA LEU A 83 26.34 -15.02 -12.94
C LEU A 83 27.29 -16.18 -13.22
N LYS A 84 28.60 -15.88 -13.30
CA LYS A 84 29.66 -16.89 -13.49
C LYS A 84 30.47 -17.16 -12.21
N LYS A 85 30.60 -16.20 -11.30
CA LYS A 85 31.54 -16.31 -10.17
C LYS A 85 30.84 -15.82 -8.90
N HIS A 86 30.33 -14.89 -8.57
CA HIS A 86 29.91 -14.32 -7.30
C HIS A 86 28.75 -15.07 -6.63
N CYS A 87 28.62 -14.93 -5.33
CA CYS A 87 27.43 -15.38 -4.60
C CYS A 87 26.18 -14.67 -5.14
N SER A 88 25.20 -15.46 -5.58
CA SER A 88 24.01 -14.96 -6.24
C SER A 88 23.14 -14.06 -5.33
N ASP A 89 23.03 -14.40 -4.04
CA ASP A 89 22.30 -13.59 -3.05
C ASP A 89 23.01 -12.28 -2.77
N TYR A 90 24.35 -12.27 -2.69
CA TYR A 90 25.13 -11.05 -2.55
C TYR A 90 24.90 -10.08 -3.73
N ILE A 91 24.93 -10.59 -4.96
CA ILE A 91 24.71 -9.80 -6.16
C ILE A 91 23.25 -9.29 -6.25
N LYS A 92 22.27 -10.09 -5.81
CA LYS A 92 20.89 -9.64 -5.68
C LYS A 92 20.81 -8.39 -4.77
N HIS A 93 21.40 -8.45 -3.59
CA HIS A 93 21.42 -7.32 -2.64
C HIS A 93 22.24 -6.13 -3.15
N TYR A 94 23.34 -6.38 -3.86
CA TYR A 94 24.09 -5.33 -4.54
C TYR A 94 23.19 -4.56 -5.54
N PHE A 95 22.42 -5.25 -6.36
CA PHE A 95 21.49 -4.59 -7.28
C PHE A 95 20.35 -3.87 -6.55
N ASP A 96 19.88 -4.40 -5.44
CA ASP A 96 18.87 -3.73 -4.59
C ASP A 96 19.45 -2.47 -3.89
N SER A 97 20.77 -2.36 -3.70
CA SER A 97 21.43 -1.17 -3.14
C SER A 97 21.39 0.05 -4.06
N LEU A 98 21.15 -0.16 -5.35
CA LEU A 98 21.18 0.86 -6.42
C LEU A 98 22.57 1.53 -6.64
N LYS A 99 23.64 1.03 -5.99
CA LYS A 99 25.02 1.58 -6.18
C LYS A 99 25.52 1.47 -7.62
N TRP A 100 25.02 0.49 -8.35
CA TRP A 100 25.28 0.27 -9.78
C TRP A 100 24.72 1.37 -10.69
N TYR A 101 23.82 2.23 -10.21
CA TYR A 101 23.24 3.34 -10.98
C TYR A 101 24.28 4.31 -11.51
N ARG A 102 25.39 4.53 -10.79
CA ARG A 102 26.50 5.39 -11.26
C ARG A 102 27.04 4.94 -12.63
N GLN A 103 27.12 3.62 -12.85
CA GLN A 103 27.61 3.08 -14.12
C GLN A 103 26.55 3.21 -15.23
N ILE A 104 25.28 3.00 -14.91
CA ILE A 104 24.18 3.15 -15.87
C ILE A 104 24.00 4.61 -16.28
N TYR A 105 24.15 5.56 -15.35
CA TYR A 105 24.10 6.99 -15.66
C TYR A 105 25.09 7.37 -16.77
N VAL A 106 26.31 6.85 -16.72
CA VAL A 106 27.37 7.15 -17.68
C VAL A 106 27.08 6.62 -19.10
N ILE A 107 26.44 5.44 -19.19
CA ILE A 107 26.16 4.75 -20.46
C ILE A 107 24.74 5.00 -20.99
N SER A 108 23.85 5.57 -20.19
CA SER A 108 22.51 5.94 -20.64
C SER A 108 22.62 7.24 -21.43
N ALA A 109 22.60 7.16 -22.77
CA ALA A 109 22.59 8.34 -23.62
C ALA A 109 21.35 9.20 -23.34
N GLU A 110 21.51 10.52 -23.30
CA GLU A 110 20.41 11.47 -23.27
C GLU A 110 19.48 11.23 -24.46
N GLY A 111 18.28 10.81 -24.19
CA GLY A 111 17.29 10.49 -25.21
C GLY A 111 16.29 9.48 -24.66
N ALA A 112 15.63 9.85 -23.55
CA ALA A 112 14.41 9.13 -23.14
C ALA A 112 13.43 9.18 -24.31
N ARG A 113 13.24 8.05 -24.99
CA ARG A 113 12.09 7.92 -25.88
C ARG A 113 10.84 8.18 -25.04
N ASN A 114 9.88 8.92 -25.59
CA ASN A 114 8.59 9.19 -24.97
C ASN A 114 8.06 7.89 -24.35
N HIS A 115 8.15 7.70 -23.04
CA HIS A 115 7.61 6.59 -22.18
C HIS A 115 8.59 6.13 -21.09
N GLY A 116 9.67 6.87 -20.77
CA GLY A 116 10.55 6.56 -19.64
C GLY A 116 11.45 5.31 -19.83
N LEU A 117 11.64 4.82 -21.04
CA LEU A 117 12.55 3.73 -21.35
C LEU A 117 13.96 4.30 -21.62
N LEU A 118 14.94 3.91 -20.81
CA LEU A 118 16.34 4.30 -20.99
C LEU A 118 16.93 3.62 -22.22
N ASN A 119 17.76 4.38 -22.95
CA ASN A 119 18.56 3.83 -24.05
C ASN A 119 19.88 3.31 -23.49
N VAL A 120 19.91 2.05 -23.06
CA VAL A 120 21.09 1.36 -22.55
C VAL A 120 21.42 0.22 -23.50
N PRO A 121 22.51 0.33 -24.31
CA PRO A 121 22.99 -0.76 -25.18
C PRO A 121 23.40 -1.98 -24.34
N THR A 122 23.14 -3.17 -24.85
CA THR A 122 23.44 -4.41 -24.12
C THR A 122 24.94 -4.59 -23.89
N ASP A 123 25.77 -4.26 -24.89
CA ASP A 123 27.23 -4.41 -24.78
C ASP A 123 27.81 -3.43 -23.78
N ASP A 124 27.34 -2.17 -23.76
CA ASP A 124 27.74 -1.17 -22.78
C ASP A 124 27.32 -1.57 -21.36
N PHE A 125 26.12 -2.16 -21.21
CA PHE A 125 25.68 -2.70 -19.91
C PHE A 125 26.65 -3.79 -19.39
N PHE A 126 27.08 -4.70 -20.24
CA PHE A 126 28.03 -5.75 -19.82
C PHE A 126 29.48 -5.25 -19.69
N ALA A 127 29.81 -4.09 -20.23
CA ALA A 127 31.10 -3.43 -20.04
C ALA A 127 31.18 -2.60 -18.74
N THR A 128 30.06 -2.43 -18.02
CA THR A 128 30.08 -1.68 -16.74
C THR A 128 30.95 -2.38 -15.70
N THR A 129 31.63 -1.57 -14.88
CA THR A 129 32.56 -2.04 -13.83
C THR A 129 31.93 -1.80 -12.46
N HIS A 130 31.95 -2.81 -11.60
CA HIS A 130 31.36 -2.78 -10.27
C HIS A 130 32.40 -3.14 -9.20
N PHE A 131 32.42 -2.36 -8.11
CA PHE A 131 33.28 -2.65 -6.96
C PHE A 131 32.55 -3.64 -6.02
N LEU A 132 33.09 -4.83 -5.92
CA LEU A 132 32.53 -5.91 -5.12
C LEU A 132 33.63 -6.56 -4.29
N SER A 133 33.32 -7.13 -3.12
CA SER A 133 34.28 -7.94 -2.39
C SER A 133 34.76 -9.09 -3.27
N SER A 134 36.06 -9.37 -3.25
CA SER A 134 36.65 -10.54 -3.92
C SER A 134 36.60 -11.81 -3.07
N ASP A 135 36.37 -11.68 -1.75
CA ASP A 135 36.22 -12.81 -0.83
C ASP A 135 34.81 -13.38 -0.85
N ILE A 136 34.70 -14.61 -1.33
CA ILE A 136 33.40 -15.31 -1.40
C ILE A 136 32.77 -15.55 -0.02
N ASN A 137 33.59 -15.72 1.03
CA ASN A 137 33.09 -15.90 2.39
C ASN A 137 32.51 -14.61 2.95
N GLU A 138 33.10 -13.46 2.61
CA GLU A 138 32.54 -12.15 2.95
C GLU A 138 31.24 -11.93 2.19
N GLN A 139 31.21 -12.20 0.88
CA GLN A 139 29.97 -12.14 0.09
C GLN A 139 28.86 -12.97 0.73
N GLN A 140 29.16 -14.21 1.14
CA GLN A 140 28.17 -15.10 1.75
C GLN A 140 27.65 -14.54 3.08
N LYS A 141 28.52 -14.05 3.97
CA LYS A 141 28.12 -13.45 5.25
C LYS A 141 27.20 -12.25 5.07
N ILE A 142 27.51 -11.37 4.11
CA ILE A 142 26.68 -10.20 3.80
C ILE A 142 25.33 -10.67 3.23
N ALA A 143 25.34 -11.63 2.33
CA ALA A 143 24.13 -12.19 1.73
C ALA A 143 23.22 -12.85 2.77
N ASP A 144 23.77 -13.66 3.66
CA ASP A 144 23.03 -14.34 4.73
C ASP A 144 22.38 -13.33 5.68
N PHE A 145 23.14 -12.32 6.10
CA PHE A 145 22.62 -11.25 6.97
C PHE A 145 21.46 -10.48 6.32
N LEU A 146 21.65 -10.00 5.08
CA LEU A 146 20.60 -9.25 4.37
C LEU A 146 19.39 -10.13 4.06
N SER A 147 19.59 -11.41 3.78
CA SER A 147 18.51 -12.39 3.58
C SER A 147 17.69 -12.62 4.86
N LEU A 148 18.32 -12.62 6.03
CA LEU A 148 17.60 -12.64 7.31
C LEU A 148 16.76 -11.37 7.52
N VAL A 149 17.29 -10.20 7.16
CA VAL A 149 16.52 -8.94 7.20
C VAL A 149 15.31 -9.02 6.27
N ASP A 150 15.47 -9.57 5.06
CA ASP A 150 14.36 -9.77 4.12
C ASP A 150 13.29 -10.72 4.67
N GLN A 151 13.70 -11.81 5.31
CA GLN A 151 12.77 -12.72 5.98
C GLN A 151 11.99 -12.05 7.11
N CYS A 152 12.66 -11.19 7.91
CA CYS A 152 11.98 -10.41 8.95
C CYS A 152 10.93 -9.47 8.36
N ILE A 153 11.28 -8.74 7.29
CA ILE A 153 10.35 -7.85 6.59
C ILE A 153 9.15 -8.62 6.03
N GLU A 154 9.40 -9.76 5.39
CA GLU A 154 8.31 -10.57 4.80
C GLU A 154 7.38 -11.15 5.87
N LYS A 155 7.91 -11.67 6.98
CA LYS A 155 7.09 -12.14 8.11
C LYS A 155 6.29 -11.02 8.74
N GLN A 156 6.88 -9.83 8.88
CA GLN A 156 6.16 -8.66 9.39
C GLN A 156 5.04 -8.23 8.45
N ARG A 157 5.25 -8.26 7.14
CA ARG A 157 4.23 -7.97 6.12
C ARG A 157 3.07 -8.97 6.20
N GLN A 158 3.38 -10.26 6.31
CA GLN A 158 2.38 -11.31 6.47
C GLN A 158 1.56 -11.13 7.75
N LEU A 159 2.20 -10.74 8.86
CA LEU A 159 1.51 -10.45 10.12
C LEU A 159 0.55 -9.26 9.97
N VAL A 160 0.98 -8.17 9.33
CA VAL A 160 0.11 -7.01 9.07
C VAL A 160 -1.12 -7.42 8.25
N GLU A 161 -0.96 -8.21 7.20
CA GLU A 161 -2.09 -8.67 6.39
C GLU A 161 -3.02 -9.63 7.17
N ALA A 162 -2.46 -10.49 8.01
CA ALA A 162 -3.24 -11.36 8.90
C ALA A 162 -4.06 -10.53 9.91
N LEU A 163 -3.47 -9.48 10.51
CA LEU A 163 -4.18 -8.58 11.44
C LEU A 163 -5.30 -7.81 10.74
N LYS A 164 -5.07 -7.30 9.53
CA LYS A 164 -6.11 -6.66 8.71
C LYS A 164 -7.25 -7.63 8.38
N LYS A 165 -6.92 -8.88 8.04
CA LYS A 165 -7.92 -9.93 7.79
C LYS A 165 -8.71 -10.27 9.06
N TYR A 166 -8.02 -10.38 10.20
CA TYR A 166 -8.64 -10.60 11.50
C TYR A 166 -9.62 -9.46 11.83
N LYS A 167 -9.22 -8.20 11.67
CA LYS A 167 -10.11 -7.05 11.88
C LYS A 167 -11.38 -7.15 11.03
N ARG A 168 -11.24 -7.42 9.72
CA ARG A 168 -12.41 -7.59 8.84
C ARG A 168 -13.36 -8.70 9.33
N GLY A 169 -12.80 -9.84 9.73
CA GLY A 169 -13.58 -10.95 10.28
C GLY A 169 -14.28 -10.59 11.60
N LEU A 170 -13.59 -9.86 12.47
CA LEU A 170 -14.15 -9.40 13.75
C LEU A 170 -15.30 -8.39 13.53
N LEU A 171 -15.12 -7.42 12.64
CA LEU A 171 -16.16 -6.46 12.25
C LEU A 171 -17.42 -7.20 11.75
N SER A 172 -17.26 -8.12 10.79
CA SER A 172 -18.40 -8.92 10.32
C SER A 172 -19.06 -9.70 11.45
N ALA A 173 -18.29 -10.36 12.31
CA ALA A 173 -18.86 -11.16 13.41
C ALA A 173 -19.61 -10.30 14.44
N ILE A 174 -19.16 -9.10 14.74
CA ILE A 174 -19.82 -8.16 15.66
C ILE A 174 -21.11 -7.62 15.01
N PHE A 175 -21.02 -7.05 13.80
CA PHE A 175 -22.17 -6.36 13.18
C PHE A 175 -23.20 -7.34 12.60
N ASP A 176 -22.82 -8.58 12.27
CA ASP A 176 -23.76 -9.70 12.04
C ASP A 176 -24.37 -10.24 13.34
N ARG A 177 -23.97 -9.71 14.50
CA ARG A 177 -24.43 -10.13 15.84
C ARG A 177 -24.11 -11.59 16.18
N LYS A 178 -23.09 -12.17 15.54
CA LYS A 178 -22.56 -13.52 15.85
C LYS A 178 -21.74 -13.51 17.14
N ILE A 179 -21.13 -12.37 17.47
CA ILE A 179 -20.43 -12.10 18.73
C ILE A 179 -21.18 -10.99 19.45
N ARG A 180 -21.53 -11.23 20.72
CA ARG A 180 -22.09 -10.25 21.65
C ARG A 180 -21.18 -10.15 22.87
N PHE A 181 -21.06 -8.96 23.40
CA PHE A 181 -20.30 -8.72 24.62
C PHE A 181 -21.21 -8.85 25.85
N LYS A 182 -20.61 -8.91 27.02
CA LYS A 182 -21.27 -8.95 28.31
C LYS A 182 -20.80 -7.78 29.17
N ASP A 183 -21.63 -7.40 30.14
CA ASP A 183 -21.25 -6.41 31.15
C ASP A 183 -20.15 -6.96 32.09
N ASP A 184 -19.64 -6.10 32.99
CA ASP A 184 -18.61 -6.47 33.95
C ASP A 184 -19.05 -7.54 34.95
N ASN A 185 -20.37 -7.80 35.10
CA ASN A 185 -20.97 -8.83 35.93
C ASN A 185 -21.22 -10.13 35.17
N GLY A 186 -20.93 -10.18 33.89
CA GLY A 186 -21.15 -11.34 33.02
C GLY A 186 -22.58 -11.46 32.46
N ASN A 187 -23.43 -10.43 32.62
CA ASN A 187 -24.79 -10.42 32.10
C ASN A 187 -24.79 -10.01 30.62
N ASN A 188 -25.80 -10.48 29.89
CA ASN A 188 -26.04 -10.09 28.53
C ASN A 188 -26.60 -8.65 28.46
N PHE A 189 -26.15 -7.86 27.50
CA PHE A 189 -26.80 -6.59 27.17
C PHE A 189 -28.15 -6.80 26.49
N PRO A 190 -29.05 -5.78 26.52
CA PRO A 190 -30.30 -5.77 25.76
C PRO A 190 -30.08 -6.06 24.27
N ASP A 191 -31.12 -6.48 23.58
CA ASP A 191 -31.08 -6.67 22.15
C ASP A 191 -30.86 -5.34 21.43
N TRP A 192 -30.18 -5.42 20.27
CA TRP A 192 -29.89 -4.25 19.43
C TRP A 192 -31.19 -3.70 18.84
N GLU A 193 -31.38 -2.39 18.91
CA GLU A 193 -32.52 -1.68 18.37
C GLU A 193 -32.35 -1.35 16.90
N LEU A 194 -33.42 -1.47 16.12
CA LEU A 194 -33.43 -1.03 14.72
C LEU A 194 -33.65 0.50 14.67
N LYS A 195 -32.68 1.23 14.12
CA LYS A 195 -32.70 2.69 13.96
C LYS A 195 -32.33 3.05 12.53
N THR A 196 -32.54 4.31 12.14
CA THR A 196 -31.93 4.86 10.93
C THR A 196 -30.64 5.58 11.29
N VAL A 197 -29.77 5.79 10.30
CA VAL A 197 -28.57 6.62 10.50
C VAL A 197 -28.96 8.04 10.95
N ALA A 198 -30.07 8.58 10.43
CA ALA A 198 -30.63 9.87 10.84
C ALA A 198 -30.98 9.94 12.34
N ASP A 199 -31.36 8.81 12.97
CA ASP A 199 -31.71 8.80 14.39
C ASP A 199 -30.49 8.92 15.29
N VAL A 200 -29.29 8.51 14.82
CA VAL A 200 -28.09 8.38 15.66
C VAL A 200 -26.95 9.36 15.29
N LEU A 201 -26.96 9.91 14.07
CA LEU A 201 -25.93 10.84 13.60
C LEU A 201 -26.53 12.18 13.17
N ASN A 202 -25.79 13.25 13.48
CA ASN A 202 -25.94 14.57 12.87
C ASN A 202 -24.93 14.73 11.75
N TYR A 203 -25.22 15.56 10.76
CA TYR A 203 -24.21 15.99 9.81
C TYR A 203 -24.06 17.52 9.80
N GLU A 204 -22.85 17.96 9.54
CA GLU A 204 -22.51 19.37 9.34
C GLU A 204 -21.95 19.56 7.94
N GLN A 205 -22.38 20.63 7.28
CA GLN A 205 -21.90 21.02 5.96
C GLN A 205 -20.47 21.61 6.05
N PRO A 206 -19.61 21.36 5.06
CA PRO A 206 -18.20 21.71 5.12
C PRO A 206 -17.88 23.19 4.83
N GLN A 207 -18.84 24.01 4.36
CA GLN A 207 -18.59 25.34 3.81
C GLN A 207 -17.70 26.22 4.67
N LYS A 208 -17.85 26.15 5.99
CA LYS A 208 -17.03 26.92 6.94
C LYS A 208 -15.58 26.46 7.03
N TYR A 209 -15.30 25.23 6.60
CA TYR A 209 -14.04 24.52 6.80
C TYR A 209 -13.28 24.27 5.50
N ILE A 210 -13.82 24.73 4.37
CA ILE A 210 -13.16 24.59 3.06
C ILE A 210 -11.92 25.49 3.04
N VAL A 211 -10.80 24.94 2.59
CA VAL A 211 -9.56 25.72 2.39
C VAL A 211 -9.73 26.70 1.23
N PHE A 212 -9.24 27.92 1.39
CA PHE A 212 -9.32 28.97 0.36
C PHE A 212 -8.16 28.88 -0.64
N SER A 213 -6.95 28.55 -0.15
CA SER A 213 -5.73 28.49 -0.96
C SER A 213 -5.29 27.07 -1.20
N GLU A 214 -4.77 26.80 -2.40
CA GLU A 214 -4.11 25.53 -2.73
C GLU A 214 -2.60 25.54 -2.48
N ASN A 215 -2.10 26.58 -1.81
CA ASN A 215 -0.70 26.67 -1.43
C ASN A 215 -0.43 25.82 -0.18
N TYR A 216 -0.12 24.53 -0.43
CA TYR A 216 0.19 23.57 0.63
C TYR A 216 1.70 23.52 0.87
N ASN A 217 2.09 23.39 2.14
CA ASN A 217 3.50 23.22 2.53
C ASN A 217 3.55 22.29 3.75
N ASP A 218 4.49 21.34 3.73
CA ASP A 218 4.68 20.36 4.81
C ASP A 218 5.11 21.00 6.15
N GLU A 219 5.58 22.24 6.13
CA GLU A 219 5.90 23.01 7.34
C GLU A 219 4.66 23.60 8.06
N TYR A 220 3.52 23.64 7.39
CA TYR A 220 2.28 24.13 7.97
C TYR A 220 1.64 23.08 8.89
N LYS A 221 0.79 23.54 9.83
CA LYS A 221 0.29 22.68 10.92
C LYS A 221 -1.10 22.10 10.66
N THR A 222 -1.94 22.78 9.90
CA THR A 222 -3.34 22.39 9.73
C THR A 222 -3.49 21.49 8.50
N PRO A 223 -3.81 20.20 8.66
CA PRO A 223 -4.02 19.30 7.54
C PRO A 223 -5.29 19.65 6.77
N VAL A 224 -5.22 19.50 5.45
CA VAL A 224 -6.35 19.63 4.53
C VAL A 224 -6.76 18.25 4.08
N LEU A 225 -7.98 17.85 4.42
CA LEU A 225 -8.47 16.49 4.20
C LEU A 225 -9.27 16.36 2.90
N THR A 226 -9.15 15.20 2.30
CA THR A 226 -10.06 14.68 1.29
C THR A 226 -10.58 13.31 1.75
N ALA A 227 -11.69 12.86 1.22
CA ALA A 227 -12.16 11.51 1.48
C ALA A 227 -11.53 10.46 0.54
N ASN A 228 -10.72 10.89 -0.43
CA ASN A 228 -10.05 10.04 -1.42
C ASN A 228 -8.87 9.25 -0.83
N LYS A 229 -8.17 8.47 -1.67
CA LYS A 229 -7.01 7.66 -1.28
C LYS A 229 -5.92 8.46 -0.55
N ALA A 230 -5.66 9.69 -0.99
CA ALA A 230 -4.80 10.63 -0.27
C ALA A 230 -5.64 11.35 0.79
N PHE A 231 -5.79 10.75 1.97
CA PHE A 231 -6.59 11.28 3.07
C PHE A 231 -6.16 12.70 3.48
N ILE A 232 -4.85 12.94 3.66
CA ILE A 232 -4.26 14.26 3.84
C ILE A 232 -3.71 14.70 2.49
N LEU A 233 -4.28 15.77 1.93
CA LEU A 233 -3.84 16.34 0.66
C LEU A 233 -2.56 17.18 0.80
N GLY A 234 -2.41 17.83 1.95
CA GLY A 234 -1.31 18.70 2.30
C GLY A 234 -1.65 19.48 3.57
N TYR A 235 -0.82 20.45 3.91
CA TYR A 235 -1.02 21.29 5.09
C TYR A 235 -1.17 22.75 4.69
N THR A 236 -1.99 23.51 5.45
CA THR A 236 -2.22 24.93 5.24
C THR A 236 -1.88 25.74 6.49
N ASN A 237 -1.55 27.01 6.30
CA ASN A 237 -1.36 27.99 7.37
C ASN A 237 -2.63 28.82 7.66
N GLU A 238 -3.76 28.49 7.04
CA GLU A 238 -5.02 29.17 7.34
C GLU A 238 -5.47 28.88 8.76
N GLU A 239 -5.66 29.92 9.55
CA GLU A 239 -6.08 29.82 10.96
C GLU A 239 -7.61 29.87 11.11
N THR A 240 -8.30 30.48 10.14
CA THR A 240 -9.77 30.60 10.15
C THR A 240 -10.44 29.41 9.49
N GLY A 241 -11.63 29.06 9.98
CA GLY A 241 -12.39 27.95 9.41
C GLY A 241 -11.72 26.58 9.59
N VAL A 242 -11.03 26.37 10.69
CA VAL A 242 -10.49 25.07 11.10
C VAL A 242 -11.57 24.33 11.90
N TYR A 243 -11.84 23.08 11.53
CA TYR A 243 -12.69 22.20 12.33
C TYR A 243 -11.91 21.73 13.57
N SER A 244 -12.37 22.13 14.76
CA SER A 244 -11.72 21.82 16.04
C SER A 244 -12.71 21.38 17.12
N LYS A 245 -13.83 20.75 16.70
CA LYS A 245 -14.91 20.35 17.60
C LYS A 245 -14.72 18.95 18.23
N GLY A 246 -13.54 18.36 18.06
CA GLY A 246 -13.22 17.02 18.52
C GLY A 246 -13.42 15.94 17.45
N GLU A 247 -13.63 14.70 17.89
CA GLU A 247 -13.79 13.56 17.01
C GLU A 247 -14.96 13.74 16.03
N THR A 248 -14.75 13.37 14.77
CA THR A 248 -15.78 13.37 13.74
C THR A 248 -15.53 12.28 12.71
N ILE A 249 -16.60 11.85 12.03
CA ILE A 249 -16.47 11.01 10.83
C ILE A 249 -16.63 11.93 9.62
N ILE A 250 -15.66 11.98 8.74
CA ILE A 250 -15.84 12.62 7.44
C ILE A 250 -16.41 11.58 6.44
N TYR A 251 -17.40 12.01 5.69
CA TYR A 251 -18.09 11.22 4.68
C TYR A 251 -18.05 11.96 3.35
N ASP A 252 -17.70 11.27 2.27
CA ASP A 252 -17.78 11.84 0.92
C ASP A 252 -19.09 11.44 0.23
N ASP A 253 -19.83 12.44 -0.20
CA ASP A 253 -21.15 12.31 -0.81
C ASP A 253 -21.17 11.53 -2.14
N PHE A 254 -20.01 11.40 -2.82
CA PHE A 254 -19.90 10.73 -4.12
C PHE A 254 -19.26 9.36 -4.05
N THR A 255 -18.19 9.22 -3.27
CA THR A 255 -17.49 7.92 -3.14
C THR A 255 -18.08 7.05 -2.05
N MET A 256 -18.88 7.62 -1.13
CA MET A 256 -19.42 6.99 0.07
C MET A 256 -18.34 6.47 1.02
N ASP A 257 -17.13 7.01 0.92
CA ASP A 257 -16.02 6.68 1.81
C ASP A 257 -16.18 7.37 3.17
N PHE A 258 -15.78 6.67 4.22
CA PHE A 258 -15.76 7.16 5.60
C PHE A 258 -14.33 7.23 6.13
N LYS A 259 -14.01 8.30 6.87
CA LYS A 259 -12.76 8.40 7.63
C LYS A 259 -13.05 8.93 9.02
N PHE A 260 -12.46 8.29 10.03
CA PHE A 260 -12.49 8.79 11.40
C PHE A 260 -11.37 9.84 11.59
N VAL A 261 -11.70 10.97 12.22
CA VAL A 261 -10.78 12.08 12.44
C VAL A 261 -10.87 12.51 13.90
N ASP A 262 -9.73 12.53 14.59
CA ASP A 262 -9.57 12.90 16.00
C ASP A 262 -8.66 14.13 16.21
N PHE A 263 -8.34 14.84 15.12
CA PHE A 263 -7.50 16.04 15.12
C PHE A 263 -8.17 17.19 14.37
N SER A 264 -7.66 18.43 14.57
CA SER A 264 -8.17 19.62 13.89
C SER A 264 -7.74 19.65 12.42
N PHE A 265 -8.64 20.08 11.54
CA PHE A 265 -8.42 20.02 10.09
C PHE A 265 -9.21 21.07 9.31
N LYS A 266 -8.87 21.24 8.05
CA LYS A 266 -9.71 21.84 7.00
C LYS A 266 -10.02 20.81 5.93
N VAL A 267 -11.00 21.08 5.06
CA VAL A 267 -11.38 20.18 3.98
C VAL A 267 -11.17 20.82 2.61
N LYS A 268 -10.90 19.99 1.60
CA LYS A 268 -10.72 20.48 0.22
C LYS A 268 -12.03 20.72 -0.52
N SER A 269 -13.07 19.94 -0.25
CA SER A 269 -14.26 19.84 -1.11
C SER A 269 -15.56 20.02 -0.33
N SER A 270 -16.57 20.61 -1.00
CA SER A 270 -17.94 20.68 -0.50
C SER A 270 -18.68 19.33 -0.53
N THR A 271 -18.06 18.27 -1.05
CA THR A 271 -18.62 16.91 -1.07
C THR A 271 -18.53 16.21 0.28
N ILE A 272 -17.62 16.69 1.14
CA ILE A 272 -17.41 16.13 2.47
C ILE A 272 -18.53 16.57 3.42
N LYS A 273 -18.99 15.67 4.27
CA LYS A 273 -19.83 15.92 5.42
C LYS A 273 -19.11 15.53 6.69
N MET A 274 -19.23 16.32 7.75
CA MET A 274 -18.77 15.96 9.09
C MET A 274 -19.93 15.35 9.86
N LEU A 275 -19.76 14.10 10.31
CA LEU A 275 -20.79 13.37 11.07
C LEU A 275 -20.38 13.31 12.55
N THR A 276 -21.33 13.59 13.41
CA THR A 276 -21.19 13.50 14.87
C THR A 276 -22.35 12.74 15.47
N CYS A 277 -22.19 12.13 16.64
CA CYS A 277 -23.26 11.40 17.27
C CYS A 277 -24.38 12.29 17.79
N LYS A 278 -25.61 11.79 17.67
CA LYS A 278 -26.78 12.24 18.43
C LYS A 278 -26.88 11.41 19.71
N ASN A 279 -27.32 12.09 20.80
CA ASN A 279 -27.60 11.44 22.08
C ASN A 279 -26.42 10.58 22.59
N PHE A 280 -26.72 9.53 23.35
CA PHE A 280 -25.76 8.59 23.91
C PHE A 280 -25.36 7.54 22.86
N ASN A 281 -24.52 7.92 21.90
CA ASN A 281 -23.90 7.01 20.95
C ASN A 281 -22.39 7.25 20.92
N ASP A 282 -21.61 6.17 20.72
CA ASP A 282 -20.16 6.24 20.57
C ASP A 282 -19.80 6.42 19.10
N LEU A 283 -19.02 7.46 18.80
CA LEU A 283 -18.69 7.83 17.43
C LEU A 283 -17.78 6.81 16.74
N TYR A 284 -16.89 6.17 17.50
CA TYR A 284 -15.99 5.19 16.92
C TYR A 284 -16.72 3.86 16.62
N PHE A 285 -17.70 3.49 17.46
CA PHE A 285 -18.63 2.41 17.15
C PHE A 285 -19.39 2.72 15.85
N MET A 286 -19.98 3.92 15.74
CA MET A 286 -20.74 4.34 14.55
C MET A 286 -19.86 4.32 13.29
N TYR A 287 -18.62 4.78 13.38
CA TYR A 287 -17.68 4.71 12.27
C TYR A 287 -17.49 3.27 11.76
N ASN A 288 -17.23 2.32 12.65
CA ASN A 288 -17.01 0.94 12.27
C ASN A 288 -18.31 0.25 11.78
N LEU A 289 -19.46 0.61 12.35
CA LEU A 289 -20.77 0.17 11.87
C LEU A 289 -21.00 0.65 10.42
N LEU A 290 -20.76 1.93 10.13
CA LEU A 290 -20.90 2.47 8.78
C LEU A 290 -19.95 1.78 7.77
N LEU A 291 -18.71 1.52 8.16
CA LEU A 291 -17.77 0.76 7.32
C LEU A 291 -18.28 -0.65 7.02
N SER A 292 -18.93 -1.30 7.97
CA SER A 292 -19.45 -2.67 7.80
C SER A 292 -20.61 -2.78 6.80
N LEU A 293 -21.31 -1.67 6.54
CA LEU A 293 -22.44 -1.63 5.59
C LEU A 293 -21.98 -1.84 4.14
N ASN A 294 -20.68 -1.64 3.83
CA ASN A 294 -20.10 -1.78 2.49
C ASN A 294 -20.92 -1.06 1.41
N LEU A 295 -21.38 0.16 1.71
CA LEU A 295 -22.18 0.95 0.80
C LEU A 295 -21.36 1.29 -0.46
N MET A 296 -22.02 1.18 -1.62
CA MET A 296 -21.41 1.47 -2.90
C MET A 296 -22.19 2.58 -3.62
N PRO A 297 -21.50 3.56 -4.24
CA PRO A 297 -22.15 4.60 -5.00
C PRO A 297 -22.91 3.99 -6.18
N GLN A 298 -24.20 4.33 -6.32
CA GLN A 298 -25.06 3.85 -7.40
C GLN A 298 -25.05 4.79 -8.61
N SER A 299 -24.63 6.04 -8.42
CA SER A 299 -24.60 7.08 -9.45
C SER A 299 -23.64 8.20 -9.05
N HIS A 300 -23.39 9.16 -9.96
CA HIS A 300 -22.64 10.40 -9.67
C HIS A 300 -23.50 11.45 -8.95
N GLN A 301 -24.39 11.04 -8.05
CA GLN A 301 -25.24 11.92 -7.24
C GLN A 301 -24.80 11.91 -5.78
N ARG A 302 -25.21 12.97 -5.05
CA ARG A 302 -24.97 13.04 -3.60
C ARG A 302 -25.81 11.98 -2.90
N SER A 303 -25.16 11.22 -2.04
CA SER A 303 -25.67 9.99 -1.42
C SER A 303 -26.10 10.13 0.04
N TYR A 304 -25.70 11.21 0.73
CA TYR A 304 -25.98 11.33 2.17
C TYR A 304 -27.50 11.26 2.47
N ILE A 305 -28.29 12.17 1.91
CA ILE A 305 -29.73 12.28 2.20
C ILE A 305 -30.51 11.12 1.57
N SER A 306 -30.13 10.70 0.36
CA SER A 306 -30.89 9.71 -0.40
C SER A 306 -30.58 8.26 -0.02
N ILE A 307 -29.39 7.98 0.46
CA ILE A 307 -28.92 6.62 0.72
C ILE A 307 -28.51 6.43 2.19
N LEU A 308 -27.56 7.26 2.69
CA LEU A 308 -26.99 7.01 4.02
C LEU A 308 -27.99 7.33 5.14
N GLU A 309 -28.60 8.49 5.13
CA GLU A 309 -29.51 8.96 6.19
C GLU A 309 -30.68 8.01 6.46
N PRO A 310 -31.40 7.48 5.43
CA PRO A 310 -32.50 6.52 5.64
C PRO A 310 -32.05 5.08 5.88
N THR A 311 -30.74 4.77 5.81
CA THR A 311 -30.24 3.40 5.99
C THR A 311 -30.57 2.90 7.38
N LYS A 312 -31.20 1.72 7.42
CA LYS A 312 -31.53 1.03 8.67
C LYS A 312 -30.33 0.28 9.22
N ILE A 313 -30.07 0.46 10.49
CA ILE A 313 -28.94 -0.11 11.22
C ILE A 313 -29.42 -0.67 12.56
N PHE A 314 -28.77 -1.73 13.04
CA PHE A 314 -28.99 -2.21 14.40
C PHE A 314 -27.96 -1.59 15.33
N VAL A 315 -28.41 -1.05 16.46
CA VAL A 315 -27.59 -0.30 17.40
C VAL A 315 -27.78 -0.85 18.82
N PRO A 316 -26.71 -1.27 19.53
CA PRO A 316 -26.78 -1.71 20.91
C PRO A 316 -26.96 -0.52 21.87
N CYS A 317 -27.19 -0.83 23.14
CA CYS A 317 -27.11 0.17 24.20
C CYS A 317 -25.71 0.80 24.27
N TYR A 318 -25.62 1.99 24.83
CA TYR A 318 -24.38 2.78 24.87
C TYR A 318 -23.20 2.03 25.50
N ASP A 319 -23.43 1.30 26.59
CA ASP A 319 -22.37 0.58 27.30
C ASP A 319 -21.78 -0.54 26.44
N GLU A 320 -22.59 -1.28 25.68
CA GLU A 320 -22.07 -2.28 24.73
C GLU A 320 -21.31 -1.62 23.58
N GLN A 321 -21.75 -0.42 23.07
CA GLN A 321 -21.01 0.35 22.08
C GLN A 321 -19.60 0.69 22.58
N LEU A 322 -19.47 1.13 23.84
CA LEU A 322 -18.17 1.48 24.42
C LEU A 322 -17.23 0.27 24.50
N ILE A 323 -17.74 -0.91 24.89
CA ILE A 323 -16.93 -2.13 24.93
C ILE A 323 -16.47 -2.50 23.52
N ILE A 324 -17.36 -2.48 22.53
CA ILE A 324 -17.05 -2.76 21.13
C ILE A 324 -15.98 -1.78 20.63
N SER A 325 -16.16 -0.49 20.85
CA SER A 325 -15.21 0.55 20.48
C SER A 325 -13.83 0.34 21.08
N LYS A 326 -13.77 -0.01 22.37
CA LYS A 326 -12.51 -0.29 23.05
C LYS A 326 -11.76 -1.47 22.41
N VAL A 327 -12.47 -2.53 22.05
CA VAL A 327 -11.88 -3.71 21.38
C VAL A 327 -11.40 -3.32 19.99
N LEU A 328 -12.21 -2.62 19.20
CA LEU A 328 -11.84 -2.24 17.83
C LEU A 328 -10.68 -1.22 17.81
N ARG A 329 -10.68 -0.22 18.69
CA ARG A 329 -9.54 0.72 18.84
C ARG A 329 -8.24 -0.02 19.18
N LYS A 330 -8.31 -1.06 20.01
CA LYS A 330 -7.14 -1.87 20.35
C LYS A 330 -6.61 -2.63 19.14
N VAL A 331 -7.50 -3.25 18.36
CA VAL A 331 -7.11 -3.95 17.12
C VAL A 331 -6.49 -2.96 16.11
N ASP A 332 -7.07 -1.77 15.93
CA ASP A 332 -6.54 -0.74 15.04
C ASP A 332 -5.16 -0.27 15.49
N SER A 333 -4.98 -0.03 16.79
CA SER A 333 -3.67 0.31 17.35
C SER A 333 -2.61 -0.75 17.06
N TYR A 334 -2.96 -2.04 17.15
CA TYR A 334 -2.03 -3.13 16.78
C TYR A 334 -1.69 -3.09 15.28
N VAL A 335 -2.69 -2.94 14.41
CA VAL A 335 -2.44 -2.85 12.97
C VAL A 335 -1.50 -1.68 12.67
N ASP A 336 -1.75 -0.51 13.23
CA ASP A 336 -0.94 0.69 13.01
C ASP A 336 0.49 0.54 13.56
N GLN A 337 0.64 -0.03 14.74
CA GLN A 337 1.94 -0.31 15.34
C GLN A 337 2.77 -1.25 14.46
N HIS A 338 2.16 -2.32 13.95
CA HIS A 338 2.85 -3.29 13.10
C HIS A 338 3.14 -2.74 11.70
N ASN A 339 2.30 -1.83 11.14
CA ASN A 339 2.62 -1.10 9.93
C ASN A 339 3.83 -0.18 10.12
N LYS A 340 3.86 0.62 11.20
CA LYS A 340 5.01 1.50 11.52
C LYS A 340 6.31 0.70 11.71
N TYR A 341 6.20 -0.48 12.31
CA TYR A 341 7.36 -1.36 12.47
C TYR A 341 7.84 -1.90 11.12
N LEU A 342 6.94 -2.30 10.23
CA LEU A 342 7.27 -2.69 8.85
C LEU A 342 8.01 -1.58 8.10
N ASP A 343 7.50 -0.34 8.14
CA ASP A 343 8.14 0.82 7.52
C ASP A 343 9.54 1.07 8.09
N THR A 344 9.72 0.84 9.39
CA THR A 344 11.02 1.00 10.06
C THR A 344 12.02 -0.07 9.59
N LEU A 345 11.58 -1.33 9.46
CA LEU A 345 12.42 -2.41 8.93
C LEU A 345 12.85 -2.16 7.48
N GLU A 346 11.93 -1.69 6.64
CA GLU A 346 12.23 -1.35 5.23
C GLU A 346 13.23 -0.19 5.13
N LYS A 347 13.08 0.85 5.95
CA LYS A 347 14.05 1.95 6.06
C LYS A 347 15.41 1.48 6.56
N CYS A 348 15.43 0.61 7.58
CA CYS A 348 16.65 0.02 8.10
C CYS A 348 17.39 -0.79 7.02
N LYS A 349 16.68 -1.66 6.29
CA LYS A 349 17.26 -2.40 5.16
C LYS A 349 17.88 -1.45 4.14
N LYS A 350 17.18 -0.38 3.76
CA LYS A 350 17.71 0.62 2.82
C LYS A 350 19.02 1.24 3.33
N GLY A 351 19.09 1.59 4.61
CA GLY A 351 20.30 2.11 5.25
C GLY A 351 21.46 1.10 5.22
N LEU A 352 21.19 -0.16 5.57
CA LEU A 352 22.18 -1.25 5.54
C LEU A 352 22.73 -1.47 4.13
N LEU A 353 21.88 -1.49 3.10
CA LEU A 353 22.32 -1.61 1.71
C LEU A 353 23.24 -0.47 1.30
N GLN A 354 23.00 0.76 1.77
CA GLN A 354 23.86 1.90 1.47
C GLN A 354 25.22 1.85 2.19
N GLN A 355 25.30 1.20 3.34
CA GLN A 355 26.53 1.06 4.13
C GLN A 355 27.39 -0.15 3.73
N MET A 356 26.75 -1.27 3.36
CA MET A 356 27.45 -2.54 3.09
C MET A 356 28.00 -2.62 1.65
N PHE A 357 27.49 -1.81 0.73
CA PHE A 357 28.00 -1.70 -0.63
C PHE A 357 28.63 -0.32 -0.85
N ILE A 358 29.84 -0.28 -1.40
CA ILE A 358 30.63 0.93 -1.61
C ILE A 358 30.31 1.58 -2.98
#